data_11e1790bc77be9be3e9851a28581771e
#
_entry.id   11e1790bc77be9be3e9851a28581771e
#
_cell.length_a   1.000
_cell.length_b   1.000
_cell.length_c   1.000
_cell.angle_alpha   90.00
_cell.angle_beta   90.00
_cell.angle_gamma   90.00
#
_symmetry.space_group_name_H-M   'P 1'
#
loop_
_entity.id
_entity.type
_entity.pdbx_description
1 polymer ?
#
loop_
_entity_poly.entity_id
_entity_poly.type
_entity_poly.pdbx_seq_one_letter_code
_entity_poly.pdbx_strand_id
1 'polypeptide(L)'
;MNEERDAAGRAVVYPTVSCGAEAVQDSIVVMDLFMATAPEHMPKGNKRVVTVLPPELALNLAEQLRSAAERVQAARKTGSGSAGPA
;
A
#
# COMPACT_ATOMS: atom_id res chain seq x y z
N MET A 1 4.89 -17.97 -6.54
CA MET A 1 4.65 -16.64 -7.01
C MET A 1 5.94 -15.83 -7.14
N ASN A 2 6.05 -15.07 -8.18
CA ASN A 2 7.29 -14.34 -8.43
C ASN A 2 7.14 -12.88 -8.10
N GLU A 3 8.14 -12.35 -7.44
CA GLU A 3 8.23 -10.92 -7.25
C GLU A 3 8.93 -10.32 -8.45
N GLU A 4 8.52 -9.14 -8.83
CA GLU A 4 9.24 -8.38 -9.81
C GLU A 4 10.52 -7.84 -9.20
N ARG A 5 11.60 -7.91 -9.95
CA ARG A 5 12.87 -7.44 -9.44
C ARG A 5 13.58 -6.62 -10.50
N ASP A 6 14.35 -5.64 -10.07
CA ASP A 6 15.15 -4.84 -10.98
C ASP A 6 16.43 -5.59 -11.34
N ALA A 7 17.28 -4.98 -12.13
CA ALA A 7 18.49 -5.61 -12.61
C ALA A 7 19.46 -5.97 -11.49
N ALA A 8 19.36 -5.31 -10.36
CA ALA A 8 20.20 -5.60 -9.21
C ALA A 8 19.60 -6.68 -8.31
N GLY A 9 18.43 -7.21 -8.64
CA GLY A 9 17.80 -8.26 -7.86
C GLY A 9 16.94 -7.76 -6.71
N ARG A 10 16.74 -6.47 -6.58
CA ARG A 10 15.89 -5.91 -5.53
C ARG A 10 14.44 -5.88 -5.99
N ALA A 11 13.53 -6.01 -5.03
CA ALA A 11 12.12 -5.95 -5.35
C ALA A 11 11.76 -4.59 -5.95
N VAL A 12 10.95 -4.60 -6.99
CA VAL A 12 10.47 -3.37 -7.60
C VAL A 12 9.25 -2.89 -6.83
N VAL A 13 9.27 -1.64 -6.41
CA VAL A 13 8.21 -1.06 -5.60
C VAL A 13 7.59 0.10 -6.34
N TYR A 14 6.28 0.11 -6.43
CA TYR A 14 5.54 1.17 -7.10
C TYR A 14 4.66 1.89 -6.09
N PRO A 15 4.51 3.21 -6.20
CA PRO A 15 3.59 3.92 -5.32
C PRO A 15 2.14 3.54 -5.64
N THR A 16 1.35 3.43 -4.60
CA THR A 16 -0.08 3.21 -4.73
C THR A 16 -0.75 4.58 -4.78
N VAL A 17 -1.54 4.81 -5.82
CA VAL A 17 -2.22 6.09 -5.99
C VAL A 17 -3.66 6.04 -5.48
N SER A 18 -4.25 4.85 -5.45
CA SER A 18 -5.57 4.68 -4.83
C SER A 18 -5.76 3.23 -4.46
N CYS A 19 -6.67 2.98 -3.55
CA CYS A 19 -6.98 1.62 -3.13
C CYS A 19 -8.40 1.57 -2.60
N GLY A 20 -8.93 0.37 -2.54
CA GLY A 20 -10.25 0.15 -2.01
C GLY A 20 -10.42 -1.28 -1.57
N ALA A 21 -11.48 -1.53 -0.85
CA ALA A 21 -11.80 -2.88 -0.40
C ALA A 21 -13.30 -2.98 -0.26
N GLU A 22 -13.83 -4.15 -0.55
CA GLU A 22 -15.26 -4.34 -0.36
C GLU A 22 -15.57 -5.80 -0.05
N ALA A 23 -16.66 -6.00 0.64
CA ALA A 23 -17.13 -7.34 0.98
C ALA A 23 -17.93 -7.89 -0.20
N VAL A 24 -17.69 -9.14 -0.52
CA VAL A 24 -18.40 -9.80 -1.60
C VAL A 24 -19.10 -11.00 -1.02
N GLN A 25 -20.43 -11.04 -1.17
CA GLN A 25 -21.27 -12.17 -0.76
C GLN A 25 -21.08 -12.55 0.70
N ASP A 26 -20.71 -11.59 1.54
CA ASP A 26 -20.51 -11.82 2.97
C ASP A 26 -19.50 -12.94 3.25
N SER A 27 -18.63 -13.23 2.31
CA SER A 27 -17.67 -14.34 2.42
C SER A 27 -16.24 -13.92 2.35
N ILE A 28 -15.93 -12.99 1.45
CA ILE A 28 -14.56 -12.62 1.18
C ILE A 28 -14.44 -11.11 1.06
N VAL A 29 -13.20 -10.64 1.16
CA VAL A 29 -12.88 -9.25 0.94
C VAL A 29 -12.10 -9.15 -0.36
N VAL A 30 -12.54 -8.28 -1.25
CA VAL A 30 -11.80 -7.98 -2.47
C VAL A 30 -11.04 -6.68 -2.25
N MET A 31 -9.76 -6.72 -2.44
CA MET A 31 -8.91 -5.54 -2.29
C MET A 31 -8.33 -5.15 -3.64
N ASP A 32 -8.31 -3.86 -3.88
CA ASP A 32 -7.98 -3.30 -5.17
C ASP A 32 -6.92 -2.22 -4.94
N LEU A 33 -5.84 -2.31 -5.66
CA LEU A 33 -4.74 -1.35 -5.57
C LEU A 33 -4.46 -0.80 -6.96
N PHE A 34 -4.34 0.50 -7.07
CA PHE A 34 -3.99 1.14 -8.31
C PHE A 34 -2.67 1.86 -8.12
N MET A 35 -1.72 1.57 -8.99
CA MET A 35 -0.34 2.00 -8.83
C MET A 35 0.16 2.72 -10.06
N ALA A 36 1.21 3.53 -9.88
CA ALA A 36 1.91 4.14 -10.99
C ALA A 36 3.26 3.45 -11.14
N THR A 37 3.55 2.93 -12.32
CA THR A 37 4.78 2.22 -12.56
C THR A 37 5.89 3.15 -13.05
N ALA A 38 5.58 4.41 -13.29
CA ALA A 38 6.56 5.42 -13.68
C ALA A 38 6.02 6.79 -13.27
N PRO A 39 6.90 7.77 -13.09
CA PRO A 39 6.45 9.10 -12.63
C PRO A 39 5.43 9.76 -13.54
N GLU A 40 5.50 9.49 -14.84
CA GLU A 40 4.55 10.11 -15.76
C GLU A 40 3.14 9.59 -15.58
N HIS A 41 2.96 8.51 -14.84
CA HIS A 41 1.63 7.96 -14.57
C HIS A 41 1.05 8.45 -13.25
N MET A 42 1.74 9.37 -12.59
CA MET A 42 1.21 9.99 -11.40
C MET A 42 0.39 11.20 -11.81
N PRO A 43 -0.67 11.53 -11.12
CA PRO A 43 -1.26 10.79 -9.99
C PRO A 43 -2.35 9.81 -10.39
N LYS A 44 -2.54 9.58 -11.67
CA LYS A 44 -3.65 8.75 -12.14
C LYS A 44 -3.42 7.25 -11.94
N GLY A 45 -2.18 6.82 -12.14
CA GLY A 45 -1.86 5.41 -12.07
C GLY A 45 -2.08 4.72 -13.40
N ASN A 46 -1.47 3.56 -13.55
CA ASN A 46 -1.58 2.79 -14.80
C ASN A 46 -1.59 1.28 -14.57
N LYS A 47 -1.48 0.83 -13.32
CA LYS A 47 -1.47 -0.60 -13.04
C LYS A 47 -2.43 -0.91 -11.92
N ARG A 48 -3.33 -1.85 -12.15
CA ARG A 48 -4.32 -2.25 -11.18
C ARG A 48 -4.05 -3.68 -10.74
N VAL A 49 -4.14 -3.90 -9.43
CA VAL A 49 -4.02 -5.25 -8.87
C VAL A 49 -5.24 -5.49 -8.01
N VAL A 50 -5.89 -6.61 -8.24
CA VAL A 50 -7.07 -6.99 -7.47
C VAL A 50 -6.77 -8.31 -6.82
N THR A 51 -7.03 -8.41 -5.53
CA THR A 51 -6.77 -9.63 -4.80
C THR A 51 -7.91 -9.93 -3.85
N VAL A 52 -7.99 -11.15 -3.41
CA VAL A 52 -9.05 -11.65 -2.54
C VAL A 52 -8.42 -12.05 -1.23
N LEU A 53 -9.05 -11.66 -0.13
CA LEU A 53 -8.57 -12.00 1.20
C LEU A 53 -9.69 -12.64 1.99
N PRO A 54 -9.42 -13.71 2.73
CA PRO A 54 -10.39 -14.15 3.72
C PRO A 54 -10.52 -13.11 4.81
N PRO A 55 -11.66 -13.05 5.50
CA PRO A 55 -11.89 -11.98 6.47
C PRO A 55 -10.83 -11.89 7.56
N GLU A 56 -10.36 -13.01 8.04
CA GLU A 56 -9.35 -13.04 9.11
C GLU A 56 -8.05 -12.40 8.66
N LEU A 57 -7.64 -12.70 7.45
CA LEU A 57 -6.42 -12.14 6.91
C LEU A 57 -6.60 -10.65 6.64
N ALA A 58 -7.77 -10.25 6.19
CA ALA A 58 -8.06 -8.85 5.96
C ALA A 58 -7.97 -8.04 7.25
N LEU A 59 -8.51 -8.57 8.35
CA LEU A 59 -8.44 -7.89 9.63
C LEU A 59 -7.01 -7.81 10.14
N ASN A 60 -6.26 -8.88 9.96
CA ASN A 60 -4.86 -8.89 10.35
C ASN A 60 -4.07 -7.85 9.57
N LEU A 61 -4.28 -7.79 8.27
CA LEU A 61 -3.59 -6.80 7.43
C LEU A 61 -3.98 -5.39 7.82
N ALA A 62 -5.24 -5.16 8.14
CA ALA A 62 -5.70 -3.84 8.57
C ALA A 62 -4.97 -3.38 9.83
N GLU A 63 -4.77 -4.29 10.79
CA GLU A 63 -4.04 -3.97 12.00
C GLU A 63 -2.58 -3.65 11.71
N GLN A 64 -1.96 -4.41 10.85
CA GLN A 64 -0.58 -4.18 10.47
C GLN A 64 -0.43 -2.85 9.75
N LEU A 65 -1.34 -2.56 8.85
CA LEU A 65 -1.31 -1.30 8.11
C LEU A 65 -1.49 -0.12 9.05
N ARG A 66 -2.43 -0.22 9.98
CA ARG A 66 -2.66 0.84 10.94
C ARG A 66 -1.43 1.07 11.80
N SER A 67 -0.87 0.00 12.33
CA SER A 67 0.30 0.08 13.18
C SER A 67 1.48 0.73 12.45
N ALA A 68 1.72 0.31 11.22
CA ALA A 68 2.79 0.87 10.42
C ALA A 68 2.56 2.35 10.10
N ALA A 69 1.33 2.69 9.75
CA ALA A 69 1.00 4.06 9.42
C ALA A 69 1.16 4.98 10.63
N GLU A 70 0.72 4.51 11.79
CA GLU A 70 0.84 5.29 13.03
C GLU A 70 2.31 5.51 13.37
N ARG A 71 3.13 4.51 13.13
CA ARG A 71 4.55 4.61 13.38
C ARG A 71 5.20 5.66 12.48
N VAL A 72 4.81 5.66 11.22
CA VAL A 72 5.34 6.66 10.28
C VAL A 72 4.86 8.05 10.66
N GLN A 73 3.61 8.19 11.04
CA GLN A 73 3.09 9.49 11.44
C GLN A 73 3.78 10.00 12.69
N ALA A 74 4.03 9.12 13.65
CA ALA A 74 4.75 9.51 14.85
C ALA A 74 6.17 9.96 14.54
N ALA A 75 6.84 9.25 13.66
CA ALA A 75 8.18 9.61 13.24
C ALA A 75 8.21 10.95 12.52
N ARG A 76 7.22 11.20 11.70
CA ARG A 76 7.13 12.49 11.01
C ARG A 76 6.91 13.64 11.98
N LYS A 77 6.04 13.42 12.97
CA LYS A 77 5.80 14.44 13.96
C LYS A 77 7.06 14.80 14.71
N THR A 78 7.78 13.79 15.16
CA THR A 78 8.99 14.00 15.95
C THR A 78 10.11 14.49 15.08
N GLY A 79 10.37 13.76 14.01
CA GLY A 79 11.50 14.05 13.16
C GLY A 79 11.31 15.33 12.37
N SER A 80 10.11 15.52 11.87
CA SER A 80 9.81 16.71 11.14
C SER A 80 9.88 17.93 12.00
N GLY A 81 9.39 17.77 13.20
CA GLY A 81 9.49 18.84 14.14
C GLY A 81 10.92 19.25 14.30
N SER A 82 11.78 18.28 14.35
CA SER A 82 13.17 18.60 14.49
C SER A 82 13.74 19.08 13.18
N ALA A 83 13.26 18.56 12.13
CA ALA A 83 13.75 18.96 10.85
C ALA A 83 13.10 20.24 10.44
N GLY A 84 12.28 20.52 11.03
CA GLY A 84 11.79 21.65 10.74
C GLY A 84 10.79 21.87 10.23
N PRO A 85 10.75 21.95 10.12
CA PRO A 85 10.36 22.32 9.88
C PRO A 85 9.87 22.53 9.99
N ALA A 86 9.89 22.48 10.19
CA ALA A 86 9.79 22.67 10.12
C ALA A 86 9.37 22.89 9.92
#